data_e8bdb5e84c5b730eeb73a723f1f36430
#
_entry.id   e8bdb5e84c5b730eeb73a723f1f36430
#
_cell.length_a   1.000
_cell.length_b   1.000
_cell.length_c   1.000
_cell.angle_alpha   90.00
_cell.angle_beta   90.00
_cell.angle_gamma   90.00
#
_symmetry.space_group_name_H-M   'P 1'
#
loop_
_entity.id
_entity.type
_entity.pdbx_description
1 polymer ?
#
loop_
_entity_poly.entity_id
_entity_poly.type
_entity_poly.pdbx_seq_one_letter_code
_entity_poly.pdbx_strand_id
1 'polypeptide(L)'
;ISRMVVSGRVLLNERIREALLRHLEKDLGPLAFPRVPPEPAPFTVVEYFQDPNISGFHDPRHHAVSLAFVVPVTGECSPTQQALDLAWFTPEQAVSQEVRREMTLGHDRLIRLALASVGQLP
;
A
#
# COMPACT_ATOMS: atom_id res chain seq x y z
N ILE A 1 16.24 -1.62 -8.03
CA ILE A 1 15.38 -1.29 -6.88
C ILE A 1 13.95 -1.75 -7.16
N SER A 2 13.35 -2.41 -6.18
CA SER A 2 11.94 -2.79 -6.21
C SER A 2 11.19 -2.07 -5.10
N ARG A 3 10.02 -1.53 -5.42
CA ARG A 3 9.19 -0.80 -4.46
C ARG A 3 7.79 -1.38 -4.41
N MET A 4 7.20 -1.31 -3.22
CA MET A 4 5.80 -1.68 -2.97
C MET A 4 5.18 -0.67 -2.01
N VAL A 5 3.86 -0.55 -2.04
CA VAL A 5 3.15 0.14 -0.97
C VAL A 5 3.17 -0.70 0.31
N VAL A 6 2.98 -0.08 1.45
CA VAL A 6 2.84 -0.80 2.72
C VAL A 6 1.72 -1.81 2.58
N SER A 7 1.98 -3.07 2.90
CA SER A 7 1.01 -4.14 2.78
C SER A 7 1.30 -5.26 3.77
N GLY A 8 0.31 -6.13 3.97
CA GLY A 8 0.46 -7.28 4.83
C GLY A 8 -0.86 -8.00 5.07
N ARG A 9 -0.81 -9.04 5.86
CA ARG A 9 -1.96 -9.90 6.14
C ARG A 9 -2.71 -9.43 7.38
N VAL A 10 -4.00 -9.78 7.42
CA VAL A 10 -4.79 -9.72 8.65
C VAL A 10 -4.62 -11.04 9.36
N LEU A 11 -4.31 -11.00 10.64
CA LEU A 11 -4.11 -12.19 11.47
C LEU A 11 -5.45 -12.74 11.96
N LEU A 12 -5.44 -14.00 12.43
CA LEU A 12 -6.61 -14.61 13.02
C LEU A 12 -7.12 -13.75 14.19
N ASN A 13 -8.42 -13.45 14.18
CA ASN A 13 -9.09 -12.63 15.20
C ASN A 13 -8.59 -11.17 15.29
N GLU A 14 -7.79 -10.73 14.33
CA GLU A 14 -7.36 -9.35 14.24
C GLU A 14 -8.37 -8.53 13.44
N ARG A 15 -8.71 -7.34 13.90
CA ARG A 15 -9.54 -6.41 13.14
C ARG A 15 -8.72 -5.77 12.03
N ILE A 16 -9.38 -5.34 10.96
CA ILE A 16 -8.71 -4.63 9.85
C ILE A 16 -7.97 -3.40 10.35
N ARG A 17 -8.56 -2.62 11.25
CA ARG A 17 -7.92 -1.45 11.84
C ARG A 17 -6.63 -1.82 12.58
N GLU A 18 -6.66 -2.89 13.35
CA GLU A 18 -5.49 -3.37 14.08
C GLU A 18 -4.37 -3.81 13.12
N ALA A 19 -4.73 -4.49 12.03
CA ALA A 19 -3.78 -4.90 11.01
C ALA A 19 -3.14 -3.70 10.32
N LEU A 20 -3.94 -2.69 9.94
CA LEU A 20 -3.41 -1.46 9.33
C LEU A 20 -2.41 -0.77 10.24
N LEU A 21 -2.75 -0.58 11.51
CA LEU A 21 -1.86 0.06 12.47
C LEU A 21 -0.58 -0.75 12.69
N ARG A 22 -0.69 -2.06 12.77
CA ARG A 22 0.46 -2.96 12.96
C ARG A 22 1.42 -2.89 11.78
N HIS A 23 0.90 -2.96 10.56
CA HIS A 23 1.74 -2.88 9.35
C HIS A 23 2.37 -1.50 9.17
N LEU A 24 1.62 -0.43 9.46
CA LEU A 24 2.13 0.93 9.36
C LEU A 24 3.23 1.19 10.41
N GLU A 25 3.05 0.76 11.64
CA GLU A 25 4.09 0.90 12.66
C GLU A 25 5.35 0.11 12.30
N LYS A 26 5.18 -1.10 11.80
CA LYS A 26 6.30 -1.95 11.39
C LYS A 26 7.14 -1.31 10.30
N ASP A 27 6.51 -0.70 9.30
CA ASP A 27 7.21 -0.16 8.13
C ASP A 27 7.60 1.31 8.30
N LEU A 28 6.83 2.10 9.03
CA LEU A 28 7.05 3.53 9.20
C LEU A 28 7.70 3.90 10.53
N GLY A 29 7.71 2.98 11.48
CA GLY A 29 8.30 3.21 12.79
C GLY A 29 7.30 3.73 13.83
N PRO A 30 7.72 3.74 15.12
CA PRO A 30 6.82 4.05 16.23
C PRO A 30 6.47 5.53 16.38
N LEU A 31 7.19 6.43 15.69
CA LEU A 31 6.96 7.88 15.74
C LEU A 31 6.06 8.38 14.62
N ALA A 32 5.61 7.51 13.75
CA ALA A 32 4.61 7.81 12.75
C ALA A 32 3.21 7.73 13.38
N PHE A 33 2.35 8.69 13.02
CA PHE A 33 1.00 8.79 13.56
C PHE A 33 -0.03 8.63 12.44
N PRO A 34 -0.39 7.40 12.07
CA PRO A 34 -1.40 7.17 11.06
C PRO A 34 -2.80 7.51 11.59
N ARG A 35 -3.61 8.13 10.75
CA ARG A 35 -5.01 8.44 11.07
C ARG A 35 -5.91 7.38 10.46
N VAL A 36 -6.21 6.36 11.25
CA VAL A 36 -7.11 5.29 10.85
C VAL A 36 -8.41 5.42 11.63
N PRO A 37 -9.56 5.58 10.96
CA PRO A 37 -10.84 5.69 11.66
C PRO A 37 -11.19 4.38 12.37
N PRO A 38 -12.15 4.40 13.32
CA PRO A 38 -12.56 3.18 14.03
C PRO A 38 -13.03 2.07 13.11
N GLU A 39 -13.70 2.43 12.01
CA GLU A 39 -14.17 1.50 10.98
C GLU A 39 -13.61 1.93 9.64
N PRO A 40 -12.38 1.51 9.31
CA PRO A 40 -11.77 1.94 8.05
C PRO A 40 -12.50 1.32 6.86
N ALA A 41 -12.72 2.16 5.83
CA ALA A 41 -13.33 1.73 4.58
C ALA A 41 -12.28 1.70 3.48
N PRO A 42 -12.13 0.59 2.75
CA PRO A 42 -11.22 0.54 1.61
C PRO A 42 -11.74 1.43 0.49
N PHE A 43 -10.83 2.06 -0.27
CA PHE A 43 -11.24 2.78 -1.47
C PHE A 43 -11.44 1.84 -2.67
N THR A 44 -10.83 0.67 -2.62
CA THR A 44 -11.05 -0.38 -3.62
C THR A 44 -10.65 -1.75 -3.07
N VAL A 45 -11.09 -2.77 -3.78
CA VAL A 45 -10.68 -4.17 -3.56
C VAL A 45 -9.87 -4.59 -4.78
N VAL A 46 -8.75 -5.23 -4.55
CA VAL A 46 -7.84 -5.69 -5.60
C VAL A 46 -7.74 -7.20 -5.53
N GLU A 47 -7.93 -7.86 -6.68
CA GLU A 47 -7.76 -9.30 -6.80
C GLU A 47 -6.43 -9.59 -7.49
N TYR A 48 -5.62 -10.44 -6.87
CA TYR A 48 -4.35 -10.91 -7.41
C TYR A 48 -4.50 -12.36 -7.86
N PHE A 49 -4.14 -12.64 -9.10
CA PHE A 49 -4.22 -13.98 -9.68
C PHE A 49 -2.83 -14.54 -9.92
N GLN A 50 -2.68 -15.85 -9.74
CA GLN A 50 -1.45 -16.56 -10.10
C GLN A 50 -1.33 -16.72 -11.62
N ASP A 51 -2.46 -16.95 -12.29
CA ASP A 51 -2.51 -17.15 -13.74
C ASP A 51 -2.34 -15.81 -14.47
N PRO A 52 -1.26 -15.65 -15.26
CA PRO A 52 -1.03 -14.39 -16.00
C PRO A 52 -2.02 -14.16 -17.13
N ASN A 53 -2.82 -15.15 -17.52
CA ASN A 53 -3.82 -15.00 -18.58
C ASN A 53 -5.12 -14.35 -18.08
N ILE A 54 -5.32 -14.28 -16.76
CA ILE A 54 -6.44 -13.54 -16.17
C ILE A 54 -6.07 -12.07 -16.11
N SER A 55 -6.89 -11.20 -16.68
CA SER A 55 -6.61 -9.75 -16.66
C SER A 55 -6.68 -9.19 -15.24
N GLY A 56 -5.87 -8.16 -14.97
CA GLY A 56 -5.82 -7.49 -13.68
C GLY A 56 -4.47 -7.60 -13.02
N PHE A 57 -4.46 -7.73 -11.69
CA PHE A 57 -3.24 -7.83 -10.90
C PHE A 57 -2.77 -9.28 -10.82
N HIS A 58 -1.47 -9.47 -10.77
CA HIS A 58 -0.85 -10.80 -10.72
C HIS A 58 0.13 -10.90 -9.56
N ASP A 59 0.08 -12.03 -8.86
CA ASP A 59 1.10 -12.44 -7.91
C ASP A 59 1.33 -13.93 -8.13
N PRO A 60 2.53 -14.35 -8.59
CA PRO A 60 2.79 -15.76 -8.86
C PRO A 60 2.77 -16.63 -7.62
N ARG A 61 2.84 -16.04 -6.43
CA ARG A 61 2.92 -16.77 -5.16
C ARG A 61 1.56 -17.28 -4.69
N HIS A 62 0.47 -16.54 -4.96
CA HIS A 62 -0.85 -16.91 -4.45
C HIS A 62 -1.97 -16.11 -5.11
N HIS A 63 -3.18 -16.64 -5.01
CA HIS A 63 -4.42 -15.90 -5.26
C HIS A 63 -4.77 -15.14 -3.99
N ALA A 64 -4.93 -13.83 -4.08
CA ALA A 64 -5.24 -13.00 -2.93
C ALA A 64 -6.29 -11.94 -3.26
N VAL A 65 -7.08 -11.61 -2.26
CA VAL A 65 -8.00 -10.47 -2.30
C VAL A 65 -7.48 -9.46 -1.29
N SER A 66 -7.18 -8.25 -1.74
CA SER A 66 -6.62 -7.19 -0.91
C SER A 66 -7.58 -6.03 -0.80
N LEU A 67 -7.71 -5.52 0.42
CA LEU A 67 -8.43 -4.28 0.69
C LEU A 67 -7.41 -3.14 0.65
N ALA A 68 -7.68 -2.11 -0.15
CA ALA A 68 -6.75 -0.99 -0.30
C ALA A 68 -7.29 0.27 0.39
N PHE A 69 -6.40 0.94 1.12
CA PHE A 69 -6.74 2.11 1.92
C PHE A 69 -5.81 3.27 1.60
N VAL A 70 -6.32 4.48 1.73
CA VAL A 70 -5.51 5.70 1.80
C VAL A 70 -5.51 6.14 3.25
N VAL A 71 -4.32 6.21 3.84
CA VAL A 71 -4.17 6.56 5.26
C VAL A 71 -3.29 7.81 5.38
N PRO A 72 -3.85 8.92 5.87
CA PRO A 72 -3.04 10.09 6.21
C PRO A 72 -2.09 9.75 7.37
N VAL A 73 -0.85 10.19 7.25
CA VAL A 73 0.17 9.95 8.28
C VAL A 73 0.86 11.25 8.63
N THR A 74 0.98 11.52 9.92
CA THR A 74 1.79 12.62 10.46
C THR A 74 2.91 12.04 11.31
N GLY A 75 3.75 12.92 11.87
CA GLY A 75 4.87 12.50 12.71
C GLY A 75 6.09 12.15 11.88
N GLU A 76 6.98 11.38 12.47
CA GLU A 76 8.28 11.05 11.90
C GLU A 76 8.27 9.60 11.42
N CYS A 77 8.53 9.41 10.13
CA CYS A 77 8.62 8.09 9.52
C CYS A 77 10.08 7.67 9.37
N SER A 78 10.41 6.50 9.91
CA SER A 78 11.74 5.91 9.83
C SER A 78 11.62 4.43 9.48
N PRO A 79 12.47 3.90 8.58
CA PRO A 79 12.45 2.47 8.30
C PRO A 79 12.82 1.68 9.55
N THR A 80 12.12 0.57 9.77
CA THR A 80 12.46 -0.40 10.81
C THR A 80 13.40 -1.45 10.23
N GLN A 81 13.82 -2.41 11.05
CA GLN A 81 14.69 -3.51 10.58
C GLN A 81 14.08 -4.33 9.45
N GLN A 82 12.77 -4.30 9.28
CA GLN A 82 12.06 -5.10 8.28
C GLN A 82 11.76 -4.34 7.00
N ALA A 83 11.76 -3.00 7.06
CA ALA A 83 11.69 -2.14 5.90
C ALA A 83 13.09 -1.65 5.56
N LEU A 84 13.58 -1.98 4.36
CA LEU A 84 14.93 -1.61 3.94
C LEU A 84 15.06 -0.10 3.73
N ASP A 85 14.03 0.53 3.21
CA ASP A 85 14.02 1.97 2.92
C ASP A 85 12.61 2.50 2.76
N LEU A 86 12.44 3.79 2.97
CA LEU A 86 11.21 4.53 2.71
C LEU A 86 11.51 5.67 1.75
N ALA A 87 10.57 5.96 0.87
CA ALA A 87 10.67 7.10 -0.01
C ALA A 87 9.35 7.86 -0.04
N TRP A 88 9.46 9.19 -0.06
CA TRP A 88 8.34 10.10 -0.19
C TRP A 88 8.29 10.66 -1.60
N PHE A 89 7.10 10.68 -2.18
CA PHE A 89 6.88 11.19 -3.52
C PHE A 89 5.73 12.18 -3.53
N THR A 90 5.87 13.24 -4.31
CA THR A 90 4.70 14.04 -4.69
C THR A 90 3.79 13.21 -5.60
N PRO A 91 2.51 13.59 -5.76
CA PRO A 91 1.63 12.90 -6.71
C PRO A 91 2.23 12.79 -8.12
N GLU A 92 2.87 13.84 -8.61
CA GLU A 92 3.51 13.86 -9.93
C GLU A 92 4.67 12.85 -10.01
N GLN A 93 5.51 12.80 -8.99
CA GLN A 93 6.61 11.84 -8.92
C GLN A 93 6.09 10.40 -8.82
N ALA A 94 5.05 10.20 -8.01
CA ALA A 94 4.50 8.86 -7.75
C ALA A 94 3.96 8.19 -9.04
N VAL A 95 3.48 8.98 -10.00
CA VAL A 95 2.98 8.46 -11.29
C VAL A 95 3.99 8.60 -12.42
N SER A 96 5.21 9.03 -12.13
CA SER A 96 6.26 9.16 -13.13
C SER A 96 6.69 7.80 -13.68
N GLN A 97 7.26 7.78 -14.88
CA GLN A 97 7.80 6.55 -15.44
C GLN A 97 8.91 5.94 -14.59
N GLU A 98 9.72 6.78 -13.97
CA GLU A 98 10.84 6.34 -13.14
C GLU A 98 10.34 5.54 -11.93
N VAL A 99 9.35 6.05 -11.20
CA VAL A 99 8.76 5.34 -10.07
C VAL A 99 7.97 4.12 -10.54
N ARG A 100 7.23 4.24 -11.64
CA ARG A 100 6.47 3.14 -12.21
C ARG A 100 7.35 1.92 -12.49
N ARG A 101 8.55 2.12 -13.01
CA ARG A 101 9.49 1.03 -13.31
C ARG A 101 9.99 0.32 -12.06
N GLU A 102 10.02 1.01 -10.92
CA GLU A 102 10.45 0.45 -9.64
C GLU A 102 9.34 -0.32 -8.93
N MET A 103 8.08 -0.08 -9.28
CA MET A 103 6.95 -0.69 -8.59
C MET A 103 6.72 -2.13 -9.04
N THR A 104 6.43 -3.01 -8.09
CA THR A 104 6.13 -4.41 -8.33
C THR A 104 4.66 -4.71 -8.07
N LEU A 105 4.20 -5.89 -8.48
CA LEU A 105 2.85 -6.42 -8.23
C LEU A 105 1.72 -5.50 -8.71
N GLY A 106 1.98 -4.65 -9.70
CA GLY A 106 0.97 -3.72 -10.22
C GLY A 106 0.67 -2.55 -9.29
N HIS A 107 1.51 -2.30 -8.28
CA HIS A 107 1.29 -1.21 -7.32
C HIS A 107 1.37 0.18 -7.94
N ASP A 108 1.99 0.33 -9.11
CA ASP A 108 1.92 1.57 -9.90
C ASP A 108 0.48 1.93 -10.27
N ARG A 109 -0.33 0.94 -10.69
CA ARG A 109 -1.75 1.14 -10.98
C ARG A 109 -2.55 1.40 -9.71
N LEU A 110 -2.20 0.72 -8.62
CA LEU A 110 -2.86 0.91 -7.33
C LEU A 110 -2.65 2.34 -6.81
N ILE A 111 -1.44 2.89 -6.96
CA ILE A 111 -1.13 4.28 -6.60
C ILE A 111 -2.00 5.25 -7.41
N ARG A 112 -2.15 5.04 -8.72
CA ARG A 112 -3.01 5.88 -9.55
C ARG A 112 -4.47 5.84 -9.08
N LEU A 113 -4.97 4.67 -8.77
CA LEU A 113 -6.33 4.51 -8.21
C LEU A 113 -6.48 5.24 -6.87
N ALA A 114 -5.48 5.14 -6.01
CA ALA A 114 -5.47 5.82 -4.71
C ALA A 114 -5.51 7.34 -4.88
N LEU A 115 -4.65 7.89 -5.74
CA LEU A 115 -4.59 9.33 -6.01
C LEU A 115 -5.91 9.82 -6.62
N ALA A 116 -6.49 9.06 -7.54
CA ALA A 116 -7.80 9.39 -8.11
C ALA A 116 -8.88 9.43 -7.04
N SER A 117 -8.86 8.49 -6.08
CA SER A 117 -9.86 8.40 -5.02
C SER A 117 -9.88 9.62 -4.09
N VAL A 118 -8.75 10.32 -3.97
CA VAL A 118 -8.62 11.53 -3.14
C VAL A 118 -8.50 12.82 -3.96
N GLY A 119 -8.74 12.74 -5.28
CA GLY A 119 -8.73 13.91 -6.15
C GLY A 119 -7.35 14.50 -6.41
N GLN A 120 -6.29 13.71 -6.29
CA GLN A 120 -4.91 14.18 -6.46
C GLN A 120 -4.17 13.52 -7.63
N LEU A 121 -4.85 12.80 -8.49
CA LEU A 121 -4.23 12.25 -9.70
C LEU A 121 -3.89 13.40 -10.65
N PRO A 122 -2.61 13.58 -11.01
CA PRO A 122 -2.19 14.63 -11.95
C PRO A 122 -2.76 14.46 -13.35
#